data_bf5537610b2b247938c444a50accc7b7
#
_entry.id   bf5537610b2b247938c444a50accc7b7
#
_cell.length_a   1.000
_cell.length_b   1.000
_cell.length_c   1.000
_cell.angle_alpha   90.00
_cell.angle_beta   90.00
_cell.angle_gamma   90.00
#
_symmetry.space_group_name_H-M   'P 1'
#
loop_
_entity.id
_entity.type
_entity.pdbx_description
1 polymer ?
#
loop_
_entity_poly.entity_id
_entity_poly.type
_entity_poly.pdbx_seq_one_letter_code
_entity_poly.pdbx_strand_id
1 'polypeptide(L)'
;MVRTIAMDSSDGLSRGAEVKATDNPIQMPIGKEINGRLFNVIGDSIDGIGDLPKSGDSGIPIHRESPKFEDLSTSTEVLFTGIKVIDLIEPYAKGGKIGLFGGAGVGKTVLIQELINNIAKGHGGLSVFAGVGERTREGNDLLREMLESGIINYGDEFMESMEKGGWDLSKVDKEALKDSKATFVFGQMNEPPGARA
;
A
#
# COMPACT_ATOMS: atom_id res chain seq x y z
N MET A 1 -26.97 22.96 -1.97
CA MET A 1 -25.59 23.33 -2.37
C MET A 1 -24.66 22.32 -1.73
N VAL A 2 -23.82 21.65 -2.50
CA VAL A 2 -22.87 20.64 -2.01
C VAL A 2 -21.45 21.21 -2.16
N ARG A 3 -20.61 21.00 -1.15
CA ARG A 3 -19.17 21.29 -1.22
C ARG A 3 -18.46 19.99 -1.58
N THR A 4 -17.58 20.06 -2.56
CA THR A 4 -16.75 18.92 -2.97
C THR A 4 -15.28 19.31 -2.88
N ILE A 5 -14.43 18.32 -2.69
CA ILE A 5 -12.97 18.45 -2.66
C ILE A 5 -12.43 17.72 -3.89
N ALA A 6 -11.60 18.39 -4.68
CA ALA A 6 -10.93 17.74 -5.80
C ALA A 6 -9.89 16.77 -5.29
N MET A 7 -10.00 15.50 -5.71
CA MET A 7 -9.01 14.45 -5.42
C MET A 7 -7.91 14.39 -6.49
N ASP A 8 -8.07 15.14 -7.57
CA ASP A 8 -7.12 15.31 -8.65
C ASP A 8 -6.93 16.82 -8.91
N SER A 9 -6.25 17.20 -9.98
CA SER A 9 -6.08 18.61 -10.34
C SER A 9 -7.43 19.30 -10.55
N SER A 10 -7.54 20.53 -10.04
CA SER A 10 -8.68 21.40 -10.33
C SER A 10 -8.47 22.27 -11.57
N ASP A 11 -7.35 22.10 -12.28
CA ASP A 11 -7.04 22.87 -13.48
C ASP A 11 -8.06 22.61 -14.60
N GLY A 12 -8.56 23.67 -15.20
CA GLY A 12 -9.56 23.58 -16.25
C GLY A 12 -11.01 23.46 -15.77
N LEU A 13 -11.27 23.34 -14.47
CA LEU A 13 -12.63 23.37 -13.94
C LEU A 13 -13.22 24.80 -14.09
N SER A 14 -14.35 24.91 -14.75
CA SER A 14 -15.04 26.18 -14.97
C SER A 14 -16.45 26.15 -14.38
N ARG A 15 -16.99 27.36 -14.12
CA ARG A 15 -18.39 27.49 -13.70
C ARG A 15 -19.31 26.98 -14.80
N GLY A 16 -20.21 26.06 -14.44
CA GLY A 16 -21.16 25.46 -15.40
C GLY A 16 -20.66 24.17 -16.05
N ALA A 17 -19.49 23.68 -15.64
CA ALA A 17 -19.02 22.34 -16.05
C ALA A 17 -20.02 21.27 -15.62
N GLU A 18 -20.22 20.26 -16.48
CA GLU A 18 -21.10 19.14 -16.19
C GLU A 18 -20.47 18.26 -15.08
N VAL A 19 -21.28 17.86 -14.11
CA VAL A 19 -20.88 17.00 -12.99
C VAL A 19 -21.73 15.75 -12.98
N LYS A 20 -21.07 14.60 -12.97
CA LYS A 20 -21.73 13.29 -12.87
C LYS A 20 -21.49 12.70 -11.47
N ALA A 21 -22.58 12.40 -10.76
CA ALA A 21 -22.49 11.63 -9.53
C ALA A 21 -22.18 10.16 -9.83
N THR A 22 -21.26 9.57 -9.08
CA THR A 22 -20.94 8.14 -9.19
C THR A 22 -21.82 7.26 -8.30
N ASP A 23 -22.51 7.89 -7.34
CA ASP A 23 -23.39 7.25 -6.32
C ASP A 23 -22.69 6.17 -5.47
N ASN A 24 -21.39 6.12 -5.55
CA ASN A 24 -20.57 5.19 -4.81
C ASN A 24 -19.44 5.93 -4.07
N PRO A 25 -19.07 5.51 -2.85
CA PRO A 25 -17.86 5.98 -2.20
C PRO A 25 -16.61 5.50 -2.97
N ILE A 26 -15.44 5.99 -2.56
CA ILE A 26 -14.16 5.48 -3.07
C ILE A 26 -14.09 3.98 -2.81
N GLN A 27 -13.73 3.22 -3.84
CA GLN A 27 -13.63 1.77 -3.79
C GLN A 27 -12.20 1.33 -4.07
N MET A 28 -11.74 0.31 -3.35
CA MET A 28 -10.46 -0.35 -3.58
C MET A 28 -10.69 -1.72 -4.22
N PRO A 29 -9.86 -2.13 -5.18
CA PRO A 29 -9.90 -3.48 -5.73
C PRO A 29 -9.57 -4.51 -4.64
N ILE A 30 -10.07 -5.73 -4.80
CA ILE A 30 -9.86 -6.84 -3.88
C ILE A 30 -9.43 -8.09 -4.66
N GLY A 31 -8.96 -9.08 -3.93
CA GLY A 31 -8.52 -10.36 -4.50
C GLY A 31 -7.00 -10.50 -4.49
N LYS A 32 -6.50 -11.59 -5.06
CA LYS A 32 -5.05 -11.86 -5.14
C LYS A 32 -4.34 -10.97 -6.17
N GLU A 33 -5.08 -10.37 -7.07
CA GLU A 33 -4.55 -9.47 -8.11
C GLU A 33 -4.00 -8.16 -7.55
N ILE A 34 -4.33 -7.81 -6.29
CA ILE A 34 -3.77 -6.63 -5.63
C ILE A 34 -2.36 -6.85 -5.07
N ASN A 35 -1.94 -8.11 -4.94
CA ASN A 35 -0.62 -8.42 -4.40
C ASN A 35 0.49 -7.86 -5.30
N GLY A 36 1.50 -7.26 -4.69
CA GLY A 36 2.63 -6.67 -5.40
C GLY A 36 2.33 -5.38 -6.15
N ARG A 37 1.09 -4.87 -6.08
CA ARG A 37 0.62 -3.72 -6.84
C ARG A 37 0.74 -2.41 -6.07
N LEU A 38 0.82 -1.32 -6.83
CA LEU A 38 0.80 0.05 -6.31
C LEU A 38 -0.50 0.74 -6.67
N PHE A 39 -1.13 1.37 -5.69
CA PHE A 39 -2.37 2.11 -5.85
C PHE A 39 -2.22 3.56 -5.38
N ASN A 40 -3.01 4.45 -5.97
CA ASN A 40 -3.24 5.77 -5.43
C ASN A 40 -4.34 5.74 -4.35
N VAL A 41 -4.61 6.87 -3.72
CA VAL A 41 -5.60 7.00 -2.63
C VAL A 41 -7.05 6.76 -3.07
N ILE A 42 -7.34 6.81 -4.36
CA ILE A 42 -8.67 6.53 -4.92
C ILE A 42 -8.78 5.12 -5.52
N GLY A 43 -7.77 4.28 -5.30
CA GLY A 43 -7.76 2.88 -5.70
C GLY A 43 -7.41 2.60 -7.16
N ASP A 44 -6.86 3.58 -7.89
CA ASP A 44 -6.33 3.33 -9.23
C ASP A 44 -4.93 2.74 -9.15
N SER A 45 -4.62 1.83 -10.06
CA SER A 45 -3.28 1.27 -10.19
C SER A 45 -2.32 2.31 -10.80
N ILE A 46 -1.19 2.55 -10.14
CA ILE A 46 -0.19 3.54 -10.58
C ILE A 46 1.15 2.91 -10.97
N ASP A 47 1.23 1.60 -10.97
CA ASP A 47 2.44 0.82 -11.29
C ASP A 47 2.68 0.61 -12.79
N GLY A 48 1.74 0.98 -13.65
CA GLY A 48 1.84 0.82 -15.11
C GLY A 48 1.67 -0.62 -15.63
N ILE A 49 1.31 -1.57 -14.76
CA ILE A 49 1.12 -2.99 -15.16
C ILE A 49 -0.28 -3.22 -15.76
N GLY A 50 -1.20 -2.29 -15.53
CA GLY A 50 -2.58 -2.31 -16.02
C GLY A 50 -3.60 -2.11 -14.91
N ASP A 51 -4.78 -1.66 -15.29
CA ASP A 51 -5.85 -1.35 -14.33
C ASP A 51 -6.52 -2.61 -13.79
N LEU A 52 -6.95 -2.53 -12.54
CA LEU A 52 -7.77 -3.55 -11.88
C LEU A 52 -9.21 -3.05 -11.74
N PRO A 53 -10.21 -3.93 -11.92
CA PRO A 53 -11.60 -3.56 -11.72
C PRO A 53 -11.87 -3.24 -10.24
N LYS A 54 -12.65 -2.17 -10.00
CA LYS A 54 -13.00 -1.69 -8.64
C LYS A 54 -14.49 -1.70 -8.37
N SER A 55 -15.31 -2.19 -9.30
CA SER A 55 -16.76 -2.14 -9.21
C SER A 55 -17.38 -3.51 -9.10
N GLY A 56 -18.58 -3.57 -8.52
CA GLY A 56 -19.28 -4.84 -8.28
C GLY A 56 -18.53 -5.73 -7.31
N ASP A 57 -18.43 -7.01 -7.62
CA ASP A 57 -17.76 -8.00 -6.78
C ASP A 57 -16.21 -7.88 -6.75
N SER A 58 -15.65 -6.98 -7.57
CA SER A 58 -14.20 -6.77 -7.68
C SER A 58 -13.68 -5.62 -6.82
N GLY A 59 -14.54 -4.91 -6.10
CA GLY A 59 -14.15 -3.78 -5.26
C GLY A 59 -14.98 -3.67 -3.99
N ILE A 60 -14.40 -3.05 -2.97
CA ILE A 60 -15.09 -2.74 -1.72
C ILE A 60 -14.94 -1.25 -1.38
N PRO A 61 -15.97 -0.63 -0.76
CA PRO A 61 -15.87 0.72 -0.24
C PRO A 61 -14.77 0.81 0.82
N ILE A 62 -14.03 1.92 0.82
CA ILE A 62 -13.02 2.20 1.87
C ILE A 62 -13.67 2.45 3.23
N HIS A 63 -14.91 2.94 3.26
CA HIS A 63 -15.68 3.14 4.49
C HIS A 63 -16.38 1.84 4.87
N ARG A 64 -15.95 1.24 5.97
CA ARG A 64 -16.51 0.00 6.51
C ARG A 64 -16.84 0.17 7.99
N GLU A 65 -17.86 -0.54 8.44
CA GLU A 65 -18.14 -0.64 9.86
C GLU A 65 -17.05 -1.42 10.60
N SER A 66 -16.81 -1.06 11.84
CA SER A 66 -15.90 -1.81 12.71
C SER A 66 -16.43 -3.22 12.97
N PRO A 67 -15.57 -4.21 13.20
CA PRO A 67 -15.99 -5.53 13.68
C PRO A 67 -16.83 -5.40 14.95
N LYS A 68 -17.84 -6.24 15.10
CA LYS A 68 -18.65 -6.27 16.32
C LYS A 68 -17.80 -6.73 17.49
N PHE A 69 -18.21 -6.32 18.71
CA PHE A 69 -17.47 -6.68 19.93
C PHE A 69 -17.37 -8.21 20.13
N GLU A 70 -18.41 -8.94 19.74
CA GLU A 70 -18.46 -10.41 19.81
C GLU A 70 -17.46 -11.11 18.88
N ASP A 71 -17.01 -10.44 17.82
CA ASP A 71 -16.03 -10.96 16.84
C ASP A 71 -14.58 -10.67 17.27
N LEU A 72 -14.37 -9.92 18.35
CA LEU A 72 -13.03 -9.56 18.81
C LEU A 72 -12.42 -10.68 19.64
N SER A 73 -11.18 -11.05 19.35
CA SER A 73 -10.41 -11.97 20.17
C SER A 73 -10.05 -11.31 21.50
N THR A 74 -10.30 -12.03 22.60
CA THR A 74 -9.92 -11.61 23.96
C THR A 74 -8.52 -12.07 24.36
N SER A 75 -7.87 -12.95 23.56
CA SER A 75 -6.54 -13.44 23.83
C SER A 75 -5.48 -12.49 23.29
N THR A 76 -4.51 -12.14 24.12
CA THR A 76 -3.33 -11.37 23.70
C THR A 76 -2.23 -12.33 23.29
N GLU A 77 -1.83 -12.29 22.03
CA GLU A 77 -0.69 -13.05 21.50
C GLU A 77 0.41 -12.09 21.08
N VAL A 78 1.66 -12.49 21.31
CA VAL A 78 2.83 -11.72 20.88
C VAL A 78 3.08 -11.92 19.39
N LEU A 79 3.31 -10.83 18.68
CA LEU A 79 3.79 -10.83 17.30
C LEU A 79 5.32 -10.76 17.33
N PHE A 80 5.99 -11.87 17.06
CA PHE A 80 7.45 -11.87 16.94
C PHE A 80 7.87 -11.19 15.64
N THR A 81 8.62 -10.10 15.79
CA THR A 81 9.05 -9.26 14.66
C THR A 81 10.40 -9.67 14.09
N GLY A 82 11.17 -10.48 14.81
CA GLY A 82 12.56 -10.82 14.49
C GLY A 82 13.57 -9.72 14.83
N ILE A 83 13.09 -8.57 15.33
CA ILE A 83 13.93 -7.46 15.77
C ILE A 83 14.14 -7.58 17.27
N LYS A 84 15.34 -7.95 17.69
CA LYS A 84 15.63 -8.30 19.08
C LYS A 84 15.21 -7.26 20.11
N VAL A 85 15.41 -5.97 19.81
CA VAL A 85 15.07 -4.91 20.76
C VAL A 85 13.54 -4.78 20.92
N ILE A 86 12.77 -4.99 19.87
CA ILE A 86 11.30 -4.98 19.94
C ILE A 86 10.82 -6.21 20.70
N ASP A 87 11.22 -7.40 20.26
CA ASP A 87 10.72 -8.66 20.79
C ASP A 87 11.08 -8.86 22.27
N LEU A 88 12.20 -8.28 22.73
CA LEU A 88 12.68 -8.44 24.10
C LEU A 88 12.19 -7.33 25.05
N ILE A 89 12.15 -6.07 24.59
CA ILE A 89 11.92 -4.91 25.47
C ILE A 89 10.48 -4.40 25.37
N GLU A 90 9.92 -4.35 24.17
CA GLU A 90 8.58 -3.81 23.92
C GLU A 90 7.86 -4.68 22.87
N PRO A 91 7.50 -5.94 23.21
CA PRO A 91 6.93 -6.87 22.25
C PRO A 91 5.57 -6.38 21.72
N TYR A 92 5.35 -6.58 20.43
CA TYR A 92 4.12 -6.20 19.77
C TYR A 92 3.02 -7.23 20.00
N ALA A 93 1.82 -6.75 20.28
CA ALA A 93 0.64 -7.62 20.33
C ALA A 93 0.04 -7.80 18.93
N LYS A 94 -0.35 -9.02 18.57
CA LYS A 94 -1.13 -9.28 17.36
C LYS A 94 -2.45 -8.50 17.42
N GLY A 95 -2.78 -7.79 16.33
CA GLY A 95 -3.95 -6.91 16.25
C GLY A 95 -3.79 -5.59 17.01
N GLY A 96 -2.62 -5.33 17.59
CA GLY A 96 -2.30 -4.08 18.29
C GLY A 96 -2.07 -2.91 17.32
N LYS A 97 -2.14 -1.69 17.86
CA LYS A 97 -1.77 -0.45 17.18
C LYS A 97 -0.47 0.05 17.77
N ILE A 98 0.55 0.18 16.94
CA ILE A 98 1.91 0.54 17.36
C ILE A 98 2.29 1.86 16.70
N GLY A 99 2.83 2.80 17.48
CA GLY A 99 3.32 4.07 16.99
C GLY A 99 4.85 4.14 17.04
N LEU A 100 5.48 4.44 15.90
CA LEU A 100 6.92 4.68 15.81
C LEU A 100 7.15 6.19 15.69
N PHE A 101 7.66 6.81 16.73
CA PHE A 101 7.92 8.24 16.80
C PHE A 101 9.41 8.53 16.69
N GLY A 102 9.75 9.59 15.96
CA GLY A 102 11.14 10.03 15.83
C GLY A 102 11.27 11.15 14.81
N GLY A 103 12.34 11.92 14.90
CA GLY A 103 12.71 12.97 13.95
C GLY A 103 13.04 12.43 12.56
N ALA A 104 13.46 13.30 11.65
CA ALA A 104 13.93 12.91 10.34
C ALA A 104 15.27 12.15 10.46
N GLY A 105 15.46 11.13 9.61
CA GLY A 105 16.73 10.40 9.50
C GLY A 105 17.05 9.43 10.64
N VAL A 106 16.08 9.10 11.51
CA VAL A 106 16.31 8.19 12.66
C VAL A 106 15.99 6.72 12.33
N GLY A 107 15.77 6.38 11.07
CA GLY A 107 15.60 4.99 10.64
C GLY A 107 14.17 4.43 10.74
N LYS A 108 13.12 5.28 10.89
CA LYS A 108 11.72 4.79 10.93
C LYS A 108 11.35 3.96 9.71
N THR A 109 11.67 4.44 8.51
CA THR A 109 11.37 3.75 7.26
C THR A 109 12.11 2.42 7.17
N VAL A 110 13.39 2.38 7.55
CA VAL A 110 14.17 1.14 7.59
C VAL A 110 13.55 0.11 8.54
N LEU A 111 13.07 0.58 9.70
CA LEU A 111 12.40 -0.31 10.65
C LEU A 111 11.10 -0.88 10.09
N ILE A 112 10.30 -0.06 9.38
CA ILE A 112 9.06 -0.51 8.72
C ILE A 112 9.37 -1.52 7.62
N GLN A 113 10.39 -1.28 6.81
CA GLN A 113 10.86 -2.21 5.77
C GLN A 113 11.25 -3.57 6.35
N GLU A 114 12.02 -3.56 7.44
CA GLU A 114 12.45 -4.78 8.13
C GLU A 114 11.26 -5.53 8.74
N LEU A 115 10.27 -4.82 9.30
CA LEU A 115 9.03 -5.42 9.79
C LEU A 115 8.24 -6.09 8.67
N ILE A 116 8.07 -5.44 7.52
CA ILE A 116 7.40 -6.02 6.35
C ILE A 116 8.13 -7.28 5.89
N ASN A 117 9.45 -7.21 5.76
CA ASN A 117 10.28 -8.33 5.34
C ASN A 117 10.17 -9.54 6.29
N ASN A 118 10.27 -9.30 7.58
CA ASN A 118 10.23 -10.35 8.58
C ASN A 118 8.84 -10.98 8.71
N ILE A 119 7.78 -10.18 8.63
CA ILE A 119 6.39 -10.69 8.65
C ILE A 119 6.11 -11.52 7.40
N ALA A 120 6.55 -11.07 6.23
CA ALA A 120 6.38 -11.81 4.99
C ALA A 120 7.10 -13.16 5.01
N LYS A 121 8.36 -13.19 5.47
CA LYS A 121 9.20 -14.41 5.51
C LYS A 121 8.90 -15.33 6.68
N GLY A 122 8.71 -14.76 7.87
CA GLY A 122 8.53 -15.54 9.11
C GLY A 122 7.12 -16.03 9.35
N HIS A 123 6.12 -15.27 8.96
CA HIS A 123 4.71 -15.57 9.25
C HIS A 123 3.87 -15.85 7.99
N GLY A 124 4.46 -15.71 6.80
CA GLY A 124 3.72 -15.83 5.53
C GLY A 124 2.59 -14.80 5.38
N GLY A 125 2.64 -13.72 6.16
CA GLY A 125 1.62 -12.67 6.19
C GLY A 125 1.66 -11.79 4.95
N LEU A 126 0.53 -11.11 4.70
CA LEU A 126 0.44 -10.04 3.71
C LEU A 126 0.59 -8.69 4.40
N SER A 127 1.37 -7.81 3.81
CA SER A 127 1.59 -6.46 4.32
C SER A 127 0.96 -5.43 3.39
N VAL A 128 0.33 -4.42 3.97
CA VAL A 128 -0.15 -3.26 3.22
C VAL A 128 0.58 -2.03 3.76
N PHE A 129 1.31 -1.36 2.88
CA PHE A 129 1.98 -0.11 3.21
C PHE A 129 1.19 1.06 2.64
N ALA A 130 0.81 2.00 3.50
CA ALA A 130 0.19 3.26 3.11
C ALA A 130 1.15 4.42 3.38
N GLY A 131 1.71 5.01 2.33
CA GLY A 131 2.56 6.19 2.40
C GLY A 131 1.72 7.46 2.28
N VAL A 132 1.59 8.23 3.37
CA VAL A 132 0.80 9.46 3.39
C VAL A 132 1.71 10.65 3.68
N GLY A 133 1.82 11.58 2.71
CA GLY A 133 2.65 12.77 2.84
C GLY A 133 4.15 12.50 2.87
N GLU A 134 4.60 11.31 2.49
CA GLU A 134 6.00 10.95 2.40
C GLU A 134 6.66 11.44 1.10
N ARG A 135 7.97 11.43 1.07
CA ARG A 135 8.73 11.82 -0.13
C ARG A 135 8.58 10.75 -1.21
N THR A 136 8.29 11.16 -2.43
CA THR A 136 8.16 10.26 -3.59
C THR A 136 9.39 9.36 -3.78
N ARG A 137 10.59 9.89 -3.55
CA ARG A 137 11.84 9.12 -3.64
C ARG A 137 11.86 7.96 -2.63
N GLU A 138 11.46 8.19 -1.38
CA GLU A 138 11.45 7.15 -0.34
C GLU A 138 10.48 6.02 -0.69
N GLY A 139 9.34 6.34 -1.33
CA GLY A 139 8.42 5.33 -1.83
C GLY A 139 8.97 4.49 -2.98
N ASN A 140 9.69 5.12 -3.90
CA ASN A 140 10.36 4.40 -4.99
C ASN A 140 11.50 3.52 -4.48
N ASP A 141 12.27 4.01 -3.51
CA ASP A 141 13.34 3.24 -2.88
C ASP A 141 12.75 2.02 -2.14
N LEU A 142 11.63 2.20 -1.42
CA LEU A 142 10.91 1.13 -0.75
C LEU A 142 10.44 0.03 -1.73
N LEU A 143 9.82 0.43 -2.85
CA LEU A 143 9.40 -0.54 -3.88
C LEU A 143 10.57 -1.36 -4.41
N ARG A 144 11.69 -0.68 -4.71
CA ARG A 144 12.90 -1.34 -5.23
C ARG A 144 13.47 -2.34 -4.23
N GLU A 145 13.57 -1.97 -2.97
CA GLU A 145 14.04 -2.86 -1.90
C GLU A 145 13.12 -4.07 -1.69
N MET A 146 11.79 -3.88 -1.84
CA MET A 146 10.84 -5.00 -1.76
C MET A 146 10.95 -5.96 -2.94
N LEU A 147 11.30 -5.48 -4.13
CA LEU A 147 11.63 -6.31 -5.28
C LEU A 147 12.94 -7.07 -5.05
N GLU A 148 14.00 -6.40 -4.63
CA GLU A 148 15.31 -7.00 -4.35
C GLU A 148 15.26 -8.06 -3.22
N SER A 149 14.40 -7.86 -2.22
CA SER A 149 14.19 -8.82 -1.12
C SER A 149 13.27 -9.99 -1.50
N GLY A 150 12.64 -9.96 -2.67
CA GLY A 150 11.71 -10.98 -3.15
C GLY A 150 10.34 -10.98 -2.46
N ILE A 151 10.00 -9.92 -1.73
CA ILE A 151 8.67 -9.74 -1.13
C ILE A 151 7.64 -9.38 -2.19
N ILE A 152 8.06 -8.59 -3.18
CA ILE A 152 7.33 -8.37 -4.41
C ILE A 152 8.02 -9.16 -5.51
N ASN A 153 7.23 -9.91 -6.27
CA ASN A 153 7.74 -10.77 -7.33
C ASN A 153 7.18 -10.32 -8.68
N TYR A 154 8.01 -9.63 -9.46
CA TYR A 154 7.69 -9.21 -10.83
C TYR A 154 8.17 -10.21 -11.89
N GLY A 155 8.74 -11.35 -11.45
CA GLY A 155 9.30 -12.38 -12.32
C GLY A 155 10.76 -12.16 -12.71
N ASP A 156 11.42 -13.24 -13.11
CA ASP A 156 12.86 -13.25 -13.34
C ASP A 156 13.29 -12.32 -14.50
N GLU A 157 12.52 -12.26 -15.58
CA GLU A 157 12.83 -11.40 -16.73
C GLU A 157 12.81 -9.90 -16.37
N PHE A 158 11.89 -9.49 -15.48
CA PHE A 158 11.87 -8.13 -14.98
C PHE A 158 13.09 -7.85 -14.09
N MET A 159 13.41 -8.78 -13.18
CA MET A 159 14.54 -8.65 -12.26
C MET A 159 15.87 -8.55 -13.02
N GLU A 160 16.09 -9.36 -14.07
CA GLU A 160 17.26 -9.23 -14.95
C GLU A 160 17.34 -7.87 -15.66
N SER A 161 16.19 -7.32 -16.07
CA SER A 161 16.13 -5.98 -16.66
C SER A 161 16.52 -4.91 -15.65
N MET A 162 16.01 -5.03 -14.41
CA MET A 162 16.30 -4.09 -13.32
C MET A 162 17.79 -4.11 -12.94
N GLU A 163 18.42 -5.27 -12.84
CA GLU A 163 19.86 -5.42 -12.56
C GLU A 163 20.74 -4.75 -13.63
N LYS A 164 20.31 -4.77 -14.90
CA LYS A 164 20.95 -4.07 -16.00
C LYS A 164 20.66 -2.57 -16.06
N GLY A 165 19.96 -2.03 -15.05
CA GLY A 165 19.60 -0.62 -14.95
C GLY A 165 18.36 -0.23 -15.77
N GLY A 166 17.59 -1.21 -16.28
CA GLY A 166 16.31 -0.99 -16.96
C GLY A 166 15.14 -1.03 -15.99
N TRP A 167 13.98 -0.55 -16.47
CA TRP A 167 12.68 -0.67 -15.79
C TRP A 167 11.62 -0.98 -16.82
N ASP A 168 11.58 -2.24 -17.25
CA ASP A 168 10.75 -2.68 -18.37
C ASP A 168 9.51 -3.43 -17.86
N LEU A 169 8.42 -2.70 -17.69
CA LEU A 169 7.15 -3.22 -17.18
C LEU A 169 6.50 -4.26 -18.13
N SER A 170 6.90 -4.35 -19.38
CA SER A 170 6.40 -5.36 -20.31
C SER A 170 6.83 -6.78 -19.95
N LYS A 171 7.88 -6.89 -19.12
CA LYS A 171 8.46 -8.16 -18.66
C LYS A 171 7.90 -8.66 -17.32
N VAL A 172 6.94 -7.92 -16.75
CA VAL A 172 6.32 -8.33 -15.49
C VAL A 172 5.46 -9.57 -15.70
N ASP A 173 5.75 -10.62 -14.95
CA ASP A 173 4.94 -11.84 -14.90
C ASP A 173 3.76 -11.66 -13.94
N LYS A 174 2.56 -11.59 -14.51
CA LYS A 174 1.32 -11.39 -13.74
C LYS A 174 0.94 -12.58 -12.85
N GLU A 175 1.41 -13.77 -13.15
CA GLU A 175 1.16 -14.94 -12.28
C GLU A 175 2.13 -14.94 -11.09
N ALA A 176 3.41 -14.65 -11.34
CA ALA A 176 4.40 -14.49 -10.27
C ALA A 176 4.03 -13.35 -9.30
N LEU A 177 3.42 -12.28 -9.83
CA LEU A 177 2.97 -11.14 -9.05
C LEU A 177 1.97 -11.52 -7.93
N LYS A 178 1.10 -12.50 -8.16
CA LYS A 178 0.11 -12.97 -7.18
C LYS A 178 0.74 -13.60 -5.93
N ASP A 179 1.97 -14.06 -6.02
CA ASP A 179 2.73 -14.62 -4.90
C ASP A 179 3.39 -13.55 -4.03
N SER A 180 3.34 -12.30 -4.44
CA SER A 180 3.86 -11.16 -3.68
C SER A 180 3.19 -11.04 -2.31
N LYS A 181 3.95 -10.55 -1.32
CA LYS A 181 3.52 -10.45 0.08
C LYS A 181 3.30 -9.02 0.55
N ALA A 182 3.40 -8.05 -0.33
CA ALA A 182 3.15 -6.65 0.00
C ALA A 182 2.32 -5.96 -1.09
N THR A 183 1.55 -4.96 -0.68
CA THR A 183 0.77 -4.07 -1.54
C THR A 183 0.97 -2.64 -1.06
N PHE A 184 1.01 -1.68 -1.95
CA PHE A 184 1.29 -0.28 -1.63
C PHE A 184 0.14 0.63 -2.02
N VAL A 185 -0.15 1.60 -1.14
CA VAL A 185 -1.05 2.71 -1.42
C VAL A 185 -0.27 4.00 -1.21
N PHE A 186 -0.10 4.79 -2.27
CA PHE A 186 0.71 6.00 -2.24
C PHE A 186 -0.17 7.24 -2.28
N GLY A 187 -0.13 8.01 -1.17
CA GLY A 187 -0.63 9.38 -1.04
C GLY A 187 0.53 10.33 -0.73
N GLN A 188 1.57 10.28 -1.56
CA GLN A 188 2.85 10.96 -1.32
C GLN A 188 2.78 12.46 -1.64
N MET A 189 3.90 13.17 -1.46
CA MET A 189 3.94 14.64 -1.60
C MET A 189 3.60 15.16 -3.01
N ASN A 190 3.75 14.33 -4.04
CA ASN A 190 3.38 14.66 -5.42
C ASN A 190 1.87 14.56 -5.68
N GLU A 191 1.11 13.92 -4.81
CA GLU A 191 -0.34 13.84 -4.94
C GLU A 191 -1.03 15.18 -4.60
N PRO A 192 -2.19 15.48 -5.23
CA PRO A 192 -2.96 16.68 -4.92
C PRO A 192 -3.33 16.78 -3.43
N PRO A 193 -3.42 18.00 -2.86
CA PRO A 193 -3.75 18.17 -1.45
C PRO A 193 -5.05 17.49 -1.02
N GLY A 194 -6.08 17.52 -1.88
CA GLY A 194 -7.37 16.87 -1.60
C GLY A 194 -7.30 15.36 -1.53
N ALA A 195 -6.34 14.75 -2.23
CA ALA A 195 -6.09 13.30 -2.18
C ALA A 195 -5.34 12.88 -0.91
N ARG A 196 -4.55 13.81 -0.31
CA ARG A 196 -3.75 13.52 0.89
C ARG A 196 -4.47 13.84 2.20
N ALA A 197 -5.53 14.63 2.15
CA ALA A 197 -6.33 15.04 3.29
C ALA A 197 -7.41 14.02 3.63
#